data_60555b9f6c4ed6e2ff24e4965cdc09ce
#
_entry.id   60555b9f6c4ed6e2ff24e4965cdc09ce
#
_cell.length_a   1.000
_cell.length_b   1.000
_cell.length_c   1.000
_cell.angle_alpha   90.00
_cell.angle_beta   90.00
_cell.angle_gamma   90.00
#
_symmetry.space_group_name_H-M   'P 1'
#
loop_
_entity.id
_entity.type
_entity.pdbx_description
1 polymer ?
#
loop_
_entity_poly.entity_id
_entity_poly.type
_entity_poly.pdbx_seq_one_letter_code
_entity_poly.pdbx_strand_id
1 'polypeptide(L)'
;GRMTGELEQLRQILQLCKKNKEIRMLYLTGQESIYNITSGKTLLVSAAENVVMEYGNMYQINTKILRIPHLYSAVYTQDFFYKLFTEAEESGKIVFEESPEQNIYFLCMDDLAELLYKVYDNWGKERCLNVPDCFRQNFSDLEKEIRKTIPGKLDIRYQNSGQIYKVQPDDQIIRYEYGWFPKISVFEDIPRMYQEYKKLSDSDSGHFANIRNWISKNTLLVHILELISGFILFEFLNRYTGTYAQFKMIDLRLVFIVFMGSLYGINYGISAAALETCSLIAAYRQENVNIY
;
A
#
# COMPACT_ATOMS: atom_id res chain seq x y z
N GLY A 1 -6.37 -14.40 -10.32
CA GLY A 1 -4.99 -13.98 -10.29
C GLY A 1 -4.59 -13.23 -9.03
N ARG A 2 -4.87 -11.93 -8.92
CA ARG A 2 -4.37 -11.08 -7.81
C ARG A 2 -4.99 -11.46 -6.45
N MET A 3 -6.28 -11.70 -6.39
CA MET A 3 -7.00 -12.08 -5.16
C MET A 3 -6.48 -13.36 -4.51
N THR A 4 -6.16 -14.38 -5.32
CA THR A 4 -5.61 -15.65 -4.82
C THR A 4 -4.20 -15.49 -4.27
N GLY A 5 -3.41 -14.56 -4.81
CA GLY A 5 -2.06 -14.26 -4.33
C GLY A 5 -2.06 -13.61 -2.93
N GLU A 6 -2.95 -12.65 -2.69
CA GLU A 6 -3.03 -11.94 -1.40
C GLU A 6 -3.46 -12.90 -0.26
N LEU A 7 -4.45 -13.74 -0.48
CA LEU A 7 -4.87 -14.75 0.50
C LEU A 7 -3.80 -15.81 0.75
N GLU A 8 -3.04 -16.18 -0.27
CA GLU A 8 -1.93 -17.14 -0.10
C GLU A 8 -0.78 -16.54 0.71
N GLN A 9 -0.43 -15.27 0.49
CA GLN A 9 0.55 -14.57 1.30
C GLN A 9 0.10 -14.47 2.77
N LEU A 10 -1.16 -14.13 3.00
CA LEU A 10 -1.74 -14.11 4.35
C LEU A 10 -1.64 -15.47 5.01
N ARG A 11 -1.96 -16.55 4.29
CA ARG A 11 -1.84 -17.93 4.77
C ARG A 11 -0.40 -18.26 5.17
N GLN A 12 0.58 -17.85 4.39
CA GLN A 12 2.00 -18.08 4.69
C GLN A 12 2.42 -17.38 5.98
N ILE A 13 1.99 -16.12 6.19
CA ILE A 13 2.25 -15.38 7.44
C ILE A 13 1.61 -16.11 8.64
N LEU A 14 0.36 -16.53 8.51
CA LEU A 14 -0.33 -17.28 9.56
C LEU A 14 0.34 -18.63 9.88
N GLN A 15 0.94 -19.29 8.89
CA GLN A 15 1.75 -20.48 9.09
C GLN A 15 3.01 -20.21 9.91
N LEU A 16 3.65 -19.06 9.75
CA LEU A 16 4.78 -18.63 10.59
C LEU A 16 4.34 -18.40 12.03
N CYS A 17 3.20 -17.71 12.23
CA CYS A 17 2.62 -17.52 13.56
C CYS A 17 2.26 -18.86 14.24
N LYS A 18 1.79 -19.85 13.46
CA LYS A 18 1.51 -21.20 13.97
C LYS A 18 2.78 -21.90 14.48
N LYS A 19 3.93 -21.71 13.78
CA LYS A 19 5.22 -22.30 14.21
C LYS A 19 5.79 -21.63 15.46
N ASN A 20 5.54 -20.33 15.64
CA ASN A 20 5.96 -19.59 16.82
C ASN A 20 4.76 -18.86 17.45
N LYS A 21 4.20 -19.42 18.52
CA LYS A 21 3.01 -18.91 19.20
C LYS A 21 3.22 -17.64 20.02
N GLU A 22 4.46 -17.21 20.20
CA GLU A 22 4.79 -15.94 20.85
C GLU A 22 4.55 -14.75 19.93
N ILE A 23 4.49 -14.98 18.62
CA ILE A 23 4.20 -13.94 17.64
C ILE A 23 2.76 -13.46 17.83
N ARG A 24 2.62 -12.14 18.04
CA ARG A 24 1.34 -11.44 17.99
C ARG A 24 1.14 -10.87 16.60
N MET A 25 0.07 -11.29 15.91
CA MET A 25 -0.25 -10.80 14.59
C MET A 25 -1.40 -9.82 14.65
N LEU A 26 -1.15 -8.57 14.28
CA LEU A 26 -2.19 -7.57 14.09
C LEU A 26 -2.46 -7.41 12.59
N TYR A 27 -3.69 -7.72 12.19
CA TYR A 27 -4.15 -7.60 10.81
C TYR A 27 -5.00 -6.33 10.66
N LEU A 28 -4.51 -5.37 9.88
CA LEU A 28 -5.23 -4.15 9.57
C LEU A 28 -6.10 -4.37 8.33
N THR A 29 -7.36 -4.02 8.42
CA THR A 29 -8.32 -4.14 7.33
C THR A 29 -9.23 -2.92 7.28
N GLY A 30 -9.86 -2.67 6.14
CA GLY A 30 -10.86 -1.60 6.02
C GLY A 30 -12.18 -1.99 6.68
N GLN A 31 -13.04 -1.00 6.87
CA GLN A 31 -14.37 -1.19 7.45
C GLN A 31 -15.40 -1.73 6.44
N GLU A 32 -15.00 -2.01 5.20
CA GLU A 32 -15.90 -2.47 4.13
C GLU A 32 -16.65 -3.77 4.47
N SER A 33 -16.04 -4.64 5.30
CA SER A 33 -16.71 -5.88 5.75
C SER A 33 -17.93 -5.65 6.65
N ILE A 34 -18.03 -4.45 7.26
CA ILE A 34 -19.14 -4.06 8.13
C ILE A 34 -20.33 -3.58 7.30
N TYR A 35 -20.05 -3.01 6.14
CA TYR A 35 -21.07 -2.49 5.25
C TYR A 35 -21.54 -3.60 4.33
N ASN A 36 -22.64 -4.20 4.47
CA ASN A 36 -23.24 -5.28 3.63
C ASN A 36 -23.17 -5.02 2.11
N ILE A 37 -21.99 -4.76 1.58
CA ILE A 37 -21.72 -4.47 0.18
C ILE A 37 -21.26 -5.74 -0.50
N THR A 38 -21.96 -6.18 -1.52
CA THR A 38 -21.61 -7.32 -2.37
C THR A 38 -20.64 -6.92 -3.47
N SER A 39 -19.56 -6.22 -3.15
CA SER A 39 -18.47 -5.95 -4.09
C SER A 39 -17.39 -7.02 -3.98
N GLY A 40 -16.63 -7.23 -5.06
CA GLY A 40 -15.49 -8.16 -5.03
C GLY A 40 -14.46 -7.77 -3.97
N LYS A 41 -14.26 -6.48 -3.70
CA LYS A 41 -13.37 -5.97 -2.65
C LYS A 41 -13.87 -6.35 -1.26
N THR A 42 -15.15 -6.15 -0.98
CA THR A 42 -15.78 -6.48 0.32
C THR A 42 -15.70 -7.99 0.59
N LEU A 43 -15.96 -8.81 -0.43
CA LEU A 43 -15.85 -10.27 -0.31
C LEU A 43 -14.42 -10.70 0.01
N LEU A 44 -13.42 -10.07 -0.61
CA LEU A 44 -12.01 -10.35 -0.33
C LEU A 44 -11.63 -9.97 1.10
N VAL A 45 -12.02 -8.78 1.57
CA VAL A 45 -11.78 -8.32 2.94
C VAL A 45 -12.41 -9.30 3.94
N SER A 46 -13.68 -9.67 3.76
CA SER A 46 -14.39 -10.61 4.63
C SER A 46 -13.75 -12.00 4.61
N ALA A 47 -13.30 -12.48 3.45
CA ALA A 47 -12.62 -13.77 3.34
C ALA A 47 -11.27 -13.77 4.09
N ALA A 48 -10.50 -12.68 3.97
CA ALA A 48 -9.23 -12.54 4.67
C ALA A 48 -9.42 -12.47 6.19
N GLU A 49 -10.39 -11.70 6.68
CA GLU A 49 -10.74 -11.65 8.10
C GLU A 49 -11.13 -13.03 8.65
N ASN A 50 -11.98 -13.76 7.92
CA ASN A 50 -12.38 -15.11 8.29
C ASN A 50 -11.18 -16.07 8.37
N VAL A 51 -10.25 -16.00 7.42
CA VAL A 51 -9.02 -16.79 7.46
C VAL A 51 -8.20 -16.49 8.70
N VAL A 52 -8.01 -15.20 9.06
CA VAL A 52 -7.28 -14.80 10.27
C VAL A 52 -7.96 -15.32 11.54
N MET A 53 -9.29 -15.19 11.62
CA MET A 53 -10.08 -15.64 12.78
C MET A 53 -10.02 -17.16 12.94
N GLU A 54 -10.24 -17.90 11.86
CA GLU A 54 -10.23 -19.37 11.88
C GLU A 54 -8.85 -19.94 12.23
N TYR A 55 -7.77 -19.38 11.66
CA TYR A 55 -6.42 -19.77 12.08
C TYR A 55 -6.14 -19.44 13.54
N GLY A 56 -6.59 -18.27 14.01
CA GLY A 56 -6.49 -17.88 15.41
C GLY A 56 -7.18 -18.87 16.33
N ASN A 57 -8.38 -19.32 15.99
CA ASN A 57 -9.17 -20.27 16.77
C ASN A 57 -8.59 -21.68 16.69
N MET A 58 -8.34 -22.17 15.49
CA MET A 58 -7.92 -23.55 15.24
C MET A 58 -6.54 -23.87 15.82
N TYR A 59 -5.62 -22.92 15.70
CA TYR A 59 -4.22 -23.14 16.11
C TYR A 59 -3.81 -22.41 17.37
N GLN A 60 -4.74 -21.71 18.04
CA GLN A 60 -4.49 -20.94 19.27
C GLN A 60 -3.31 -19.97 19.10
N ILE A 61 -3.30 -19.22 17.99
CA ILE A 61 -2.32 -18.17 17.74
C ILE A 61 -2.89 -16.80 18.11
N ASN A 62 -1.98 -15.90 18.51
CA ASN A 62 -2.32 -14.55 18.93
C ASN A 62 -2.59 -13.65 17.71
N THR A 63 -3.80 -13.75 17.16
CA THR A 63 -4.23 -12.89 16.06
C THR A 63 -5.24 -11.85 16.55
N LYS A 64 -5.15 -10.65 16.01
CA LYS A 64 -6.11 -9.57 16.22
C LYS A 64 -6.38 -8.84 14.89
N ILE A 65 -7.64 -8.55 14.63
CA ILE A 65 -8.09 -7.78 13.48
C ILE A 65 -8.44 -6.37 13.95
N LEU A 66 -7.94 -5.36 13.27
CA LEU A 66 -8.29 -3.97 13.49
C LEU A 66 -8.90 -3.42 12.21
N ARG A 67 -10.22 -3.16 12.23
CA ARG A 67 -10.95 -2.55 11.12
C ARG A 67 -10.84 -1.04 11.23
N ILE A 68 -10.15 -0.45 10.27
CA ILE A 68 -9.80 0.98 10.27
C ILE A 68 -10.57 1.74 9.19
N PRO A 69 -10.91 3.02 9.44
CA PRO A 69 -11.37 3.93 8.40
C PRO A 69 -10.33 4.15 7.31
N HIS A 70 -10.67 4.93 6.29
CA HIS A 70 -9.69 5.36 5.29
C HIS A 70 -8.58 6.16 5.96
N LEU A 71 -7.34 5.72 5.77
CA LEU A 71 -6.16 6.41 6.30
C LEU A 71 -5.81 7.61 5.44
N TYR A 72 -5.38 8.68 6.10
CA TYR A 72 -4.78 9.84 5.45
C TYR A 72 -3.53 10.31 6.18
N SER A 73 -2.68 11.02 5.45
CA SER A 73 -1.48 11.67 5.98
C SER A 73 -1.16 12.90 5.14
N ALA A 74 -0.63 13.94 5.78
CA ALA A 74 -0.24 15.17 5.08
C ALA A 74 0.90 14.98 4.06
N VAL A 75 1.65 13.88 4.17
CA VAL A 75 2.86 13.64 3.36
C VAL A 75 2.76 12.45 2.40
N TYR A 76 1.65 11.70 2.41
CA TYR A 76 1.52 10.49 1.60
C TYR A 76 0.93 10.80 0.21
N THR A 77 1.76 10.71 -0.83
CA THR A 77 1.44 11.14 -2.20
C THR A 77 0.46 10.22 -2.96
N GLN A 78 0.07 9.08 -2.40
CA GLN A 78 -0.85 8.14 -3.05
C GLN A 78 -2.22 8.07 -2.36
N ASP A 79 -2.47 8.91 -1.37
CA ASP A 79 -3.73 8.94 -0.68
C ASP A 79 -4.84 9.67 -1.47
N PHE A 80 -6.04 9.64 -0.91
CA PHE A 80 -7.21 10.29 -1.46
C PHE A 80 -7.02 11.80 -1.62
N PHE A 81 -6.47 12.49 -0.60
CA PHE A 81 -6.33 13.95 -0.60
C PHE A 81 -5.29 14.44 -1.57
N TYR A 82 -4.16 13.74 -1.71
CA TYR A 82 -3.16 14.12 -2.70
C TYR A 82 -3.71 14.07 -4.12
N LYS A 83 -4.46 13.01 -4.47
CA LYS A 83 -5.11 12.88 -5.78
C LYS A 83 -6.15 13.98 -6.00
N LEU A 84 -6.96 14.25 -4.97
CA LEU A 84 -7.98 15.29 -5.00
C LEU A 84 -7.36 16.68 -5.24
N PHE A 85 -6.26 17.02 -4.56
CA PHE A 85 -5.55 18.28 -4.77
C PHE A 85 -4.92 18.36 -6.16
N THR A 86 -4.38 17.25 -6.66
CA THR A 86 -3.84 17.19 -8.03
C THR A 86 -4.94 17.45 -9.08
N GLU A 87 -6.09 16.80 -8.97
CA GLU A 87 -7.22 17.01 -9.86
C GLU A 87 -7.73 18.46 -9.79
N ALA A 88 -7.84 19.02 -8.59
CA ALA A 88 -8.25 20.39 -8.37
C ALA A 88 -7.31 21.41 -9.04
N GLU A 89 -5.99 21.22 -8.88
CA GLU A 89 -4.97 22.15 -9.44
C GLU A 89 -4.81 22.01 -10.95
N GLU A 90 -4.82 20.76 -11.46
CA GLU A 90 -4.59 20.52 -12.89
C GLU A 90 -5.81 20.83 -13.76
N SER A 91 -7.00 20.54 -13.30
CA SER A 91 -8.23 20.61 -14.11
C SER A 91 -9.27 21.61 -13.59
N GLY A 92 -9.15 22.06 -12.36
CA GLY A 92 -10.19 22.83 -11.67
C GLY A 92 -11.47 22.02 -11.40
N LYS A 93 -11.41 20.69 -11.53
CA LYS A 93 -12.57 19.79 -11.40
C LYS A 93 -12.30 18.72 -10.36
N ILE A 94 -13.32 18.39 -9.59
CA ILE A 94 -13.31 17.27 -8.66
C ILE A 94 -14.59 16.48 -8.88
N VAL A 95 -14.48 15.16 -8.94
CA VAL A 95 -15.64 14.27 -9.09
C VAL A 95 -15.66 13.29 -7.94
N PHE A 96 -16.68 13.40 -7.09
CA PHE A 96 -16.94 12.41 -6.05
C PHE A 96 -17.85 11.30 -6.61
N GLU A 97 -17.49 10.06 -6.36
CA GLU A 97 -18.33 8.90 -6.74
C GLU A 97 -19.48 8.70 -5.77
N GLU A 98 -19.36 9.23 -4.55
CA GLU A 98 -20.31 9.13 -3.46
C GLU A 98 -21.36 10.23 -3.53
N SER A 99 -22.46 10.04 -2.76
CA SER A 99 -23.49 11.07 -2.54
C SER A 99 -22.97 12.18 -1.62
N PRO A 100 -23.43 13.43 -1.75
CA PRO A 100 -23.11 14.51 -0.81
C PRO A 100 -23.42 14.19 0.65
N GLU A 101 -24.48 13.41 0.90
CA GLU A 101 -24.93 12.99 2.23
C GLU A 101 -24.20 11.77 2.77
N GLN A 102 -23.34 11.12 1.96
CA GLN A 102 -22.57 9.97 2.40
C GLN A 102 -21.59 10.38 3.49
N ASN A 103 -21.61 9.66 4.61
CA ASN A 103 -20.66 9.87 5.69
C ASN A 103 -19.24 9.52 5.26
N ILE A 104 -18.30 10.29 5.77
CA ILE A 104 -16.86 10.12 5.55
C ILE A 104 -16.25 9.56 6.82
N TYR A 105 -15.39 8.55 6.65
CA TYR A 105 -14.67 7.90 7.73
C TYR A 105 -13.17 7.94 7.38
N PHE A 106 -12.47 8.96 7.92
CA PHE A 106 -11.04 9.12 7.77
C PHE A 106 -10.33 9.03 9.11
N LEU A 107 -9.14 8.44 9.11
CA LEU A 107 -8.28 8.31 10.28
C LEU A 107 -6.88 8.85 9.94
N CYS A 108 -6.39 9.75 10.78
CA CYS A 108 -5.01 10.23 10.67
C CYS A 108 -4.01 9.11 11.00
N MET A 109 -2.92 9.04 10.25
CA MET A 109 -1.84 8.07 10.50
C MET A 109 -1.23 8.22 11.90
N ASP A 110 -1.14 9.44 12.44
CA ASP A 110 -0.60 9.68 13.78
C ASP A 110 -1.53 9.12 14.87
N ASP A 111 -2.85 9.28 14.71
CA ASP A 111 -3.85 8.70 15.59
C ASP A 111 -3.83 7.16 15.52
N LEU A 112 -3.67 6.59 14.31
CA LEU A 112 -3.50 5.15 14.16
C LEU A 112 -2.25 4.65 14.88
N ALA A 113 -1.12 5.35 14.78
CA ALA A 113 0.11 4.95 15.45
C ALA A 113 -0.05 4.90 16.97
N GLU A 114 -0.75 5.89 17.57
CA GLU A 114 -1.08 5.87 19.00
C GLU A 114 -1.96 4.66 19.36
N LEU A 115 -2.97 4.37 18.55
CA LEU A 115 -3.83 3.20 18.77
C LEU A 115 -3.06 1.90 18.69
N LEU A 116 -2.21 1.74 17.68
CA LEU A 116 -1.40 0.53 17.51
C LEU A 116 -0.50 0.28 18.73
N TYR A 117 0.10 1.33 19.28
CA TYR A 117 0.89 1.24 20.50
C TYR A 117 0.04 0.76 21.69
N LYS A 118 -1.16 1.33 21.90
CA LYS A 118 -2.07 0.92 22.97
C LYS A 118 -2.54 -0.53 22.82
N VAL A 119 -2.86 -0.96 21.60
CA VAL A 119 -3.26 -2.35 21.30
C VAL A 119 -2.10 -3.31 21.52
N TYR A 120 -0.86 -2.91 21.22
CA TYR A 120 0.32 -3.73 21.48
C TYR A 120 0.59 -3.87 22.98
N ASP A 121 0.52 -2.78 23.72
CA ASP A 121 0.76 -2.75 25.17
C ASP A 121 -0.31 -3.53 25.94
N ASN A 122 -1.59 -3.31 25.61
CA ASN A 122 -2.71 -4.07 26.16
C ASN A 122 -3.35 -4.96 25.06
N TRP A 123 -2.85 -6.18 24.90
CA TRP A 123 -3.37 -7.04 23.83
C TRP A 123 -4.85 -7.40 23.99
N GLY A 124 -5.41 -7.45 25.22
CA GLY A 124 -6.82 -7.74 25.47
C GLY A 124 -7.29 -9.11 24.93
N LYS A 125 -8.56 -9.45 25.18
CA LYS A 125 -9.15 -10.73 24.77
C LYS A 125 -9.82 -10.68 23.40
N GLU A 126 -10.38 -9.53 23.05
CA GLU A 126 -11.13 -9.38 21.81
C GLU A 126 -10.23 -9.47 20.58
N ARG A 127 -10.67 -10.26 19.62
CA ARG A 127 -9.90 -10.53 18.40
C ARG A 127 -10.24 -9.61 17.24
N CYS A 128 -11.39 -8.97 17.27
CA CYS A 128 -11.81 -8.04 16.23
C CYS A 128 -12.21 -6.71 16.86
N LEU A 129 -11.52 -5.65 16.47
CA LEU A 129 -11.72 -4.30 16.96
C LEU A 129 -12.14 -3.38 15.83
N ASN A 130 -13.16 -2.57 16.05
CA ASN A 130 -13.56 -1.53 15.11
C ASN A 130 -13.03 -0.18 15.60
N VAL A 131 -12.30 0.52 14.75
CA VAL A 131 -11.79 1.85 15.09
C VAL A 131 -12.94 2.86 15.04
N PRO A 132 -13.11 3.68 16.10
CA PRO A 132 -14.15 4.67 16.15
C PRO A 132 -14.00 5.74 15.08
N ASP A 133 -15.14 6.22 14.59
CA ASP A 133 -15.27 7.50 13.93
C ASP A 133 -15.87 8.50 14.93
N CYS A 134 -15.15 9.59 15.19
CA CYS A 134 -15.60 10.63 16.11
C CYS A 134 -16.20 11.83 15.39
N PHE A 135 -15.95 11.98 14.11
CA PHE A 135 -16.30 13.17 13.34
C PHE A 135 -17.40 12.80 12.34
N ARG A 136 -18.65 13.03 12.74
CA ARG A 136 -19.83 12.79 11.88
C ARG A 136 -19.93 13.84 10.79
N GLN A 137 -19.17 13.66 9.75
CA GLN A 137 -19.07 14.56 8.61
C GLN A 137 -19.40 13.82 7.32
N ASN A 138 -19.78 14.54 6.28
CA ASN A 138 -20.16 13.98 4.99
C ASN A 138 -19.39 14.66 3.84
N PHE A 139 -19.59 14.17 2.61
CA PHE A 139 -18.91 14.73 1.44
C PHE A 139 -19.31 16.19 1.16
N SER A 140 -20.54 16.62 1.52
CA SER A 140 -20.92 18.03 1.42
C SER A 140 -20.12 18.93 2.37
N ASP A 141 -19.78 18.44 3.56
CA ASP A 141 -18.91 19.17 4.48
C ASP A 141 -17.46 19.20 3.98
N LEU A 142 -16.99 18.09 3.41
CA LEU A 142 -15.68 18.01 2.75
C LEU A 142 -15.56 19.02 1.60
N GLU A 143 -16.59 19.11 0.74
CA GLU A 143 -16.65 20.10 -0.33
C GLU A 143 -16.48 21.51 0.19
N LYS A 144 -17.19 21.86 1.29
CA LYS A 144 -17.08 23.20 1.89
C LYS A 144 -15.66 23.54 2.32
N GLU A 145 -14.97 22.58 2.99
CA GLU A 145 -13.58 22.79 3.43
C GLU A 145 -12.59 22.86 2.26
N ILE A 146 -12.78 22.04 1.24
CA ILE A 146 -11.97 22.10 0.01
C ILE A 146 -12.12 23.47 -0.66
N ARG A 147 -13.35 23.97 -0.82
CA ARG A 147 -13.60 25.29 -1.41
C ARG A 147 -13.02 26.45 -0.61
N LYS A 148 -12.89 26.31 0.70
CA LYS A 148 -12.21 27.31 1.55
C LYS A 148 -10.69 27.26 1.41
N THR A 149 -10.14 26.07 1.22
CA THR A 149 -8.69 25.82 1.24
C THR A 149 -8.04 26.06 -0.11
N ILE A 150 -8.66 25.59 -1.20
CA ILE A 150 -8.09 25.70 -2.55
C ILE A 150 -8.59 26.99 -3.20
N PRO A 151 -7.69 27.90 -3.60
CA PRO A 151 -8.08 29.15 -4.23
C PRO A 151 -8.62 28.90 -5.65
N GLY A 152 -9.60 29.71 -6.07
CA GLY A 152 -10.15 29.68 -7.43
C GLY A 152 -11.55 29.05 -7.50
N LYS A 153 -12.05 28.93 -8.73
CA LYS A 153 -13.38 28.36 -8.98
C LYS A 153 -13.24 26.88 -9.28
N LEU A 154 -13.72 26.04 -8.35
CA LEU A 154 -13.75 24.59 -8.51
C LEU A 154 -15.12 24.12 -9.04
N ASP A 155 -15.10 23.27 -10.08
CA ASP A 155 -16.25 22.52 -10.56
C ASP A 155 -16.32 21.18 -9.83
N ILE A 156 -17.10 21.10 -8.74
CA ILE A 156 -17.25 19.89 -7.93
C ILE A 156 -18.56 19.22 -8.32
N ARG A 157 -18.49 17.93 -8.66
CA ARG A 157 -19.62 17.12 -9.10
C ARG A 157 -19.71 15.82 -8.29
N TYR A 158 -20.93 15.31 -8.18
CA TYR A 158 -21.23 14.03 -7.55
C TYR A 158 -21.82 13.07 -8.59
N GLN A 159 -21.28 11.86 -8.66
CA GLN A 159 -21.75 10.82 -9.62
C GLN A 159 -22.90 9.99 -9.06
N ASN A 160 -23.50 10.35 -7.95
CA ASN A 160 -24.65 9.71 -7.32
C ASN A 160 -24.73 8.19 -7.57
N SER A 161 -23.96 7.41 -6.86
CA SER A 161 -24.03 5.93 -6.92
C SER A 161 -25.26 5.36 -6.19
N GLY A 162 -26.12 6.21 -5.65
CA GLY A 162 -27.44 5.85 -5.16
C GLY A 162 -27.54 5.13 -3.83
N GLN A 163 -26.46 4.65 -3.25
CA GLN A 163 -26.48 3.98 -1.94
C GLN A 163 -25.78 4.81 -0.87
N ILE A 164 -26.53 5.22 0.15
CA ILE A 164 -25.97 5.85 1.35
C ILE A 164 -25.76 4.78 2.40
N TYR A 165 -24.50 4.56 2.78
CA TYR A 165 -24.14 3.62 3.85
C TYR A 165 -24.14 4.35 5.19
N LYS A 166 -25.03 3.95 6.09
CA LYS A 166 -25.17 4.55 7.43
C LYS A 166 -24.86 3.56 8.55
N VAL A 167 -23.89 2.68 8.34
CA VAL A 167 -23.49 1.75 9.39
C VAL A 167 -22.48 2.42 10.29
N GLN A 168 -22.74 2.43 11.58
CA GLN A 168 -21.78 2.86 12.60
C GLN A 168 -21.14 1.62 13.19
N PRO A 169 -19.83 1.45 13.08
CA PRO A 169 -19.12 0.32 13.70
C PRO A 169 -19.31 0.33 15.22
N ASP A 170 -19.48 -0.84 15.82
CA ASP A 170 -19.38 -0.97 17.27
C ASP A 170 -17.94 -0.77 17.71
N ASP A 171 -17.66 0.36 18.33
CA ASP A 171 -16.32 0.80 18.75
C ASP A 171 -16.15 0.83 20.28
N GLN A 172 -17.12 0.28 21.02
CA GLN A 172 -17.16 0.35 22.49
C GLN A 172 -15.87 -0.18 23.12
N ILE A 173 -15.32 -1.27 22.60
CA ILE A 173 -14.12 -1.89 23.15
C ILE A 173 -12.93 -0.92 23.05
N ILE A 174 -12.72 -0.30 21.91
CA ILE A 174 -11.62 0.66 21.73
C ILE A 174 -11.81 1.88 22.65
N ARG A 175 -13.01 2.36 22.79
CA ARG A 175 -13.31 3.51 23.65
C ARG A 175 -13.11 3.19 25.13
N TYR A 176 -13.62 2.07 25.61
CA TYR A 176 -13.68 1.78 27.04
C TYR A 176 -12.50 0.94 27.53
N GLU A 177 -12.05 -0.07 26.79
CA GLU A 177 -10.94 -0.91 27.22
C GLU A 177 -9.56 -0.29 26.92
N TYR A 178 -9.44 0.38 25.78
CA TYR A 178 -8.19 1.04 25.39
C TYR A 178 -8.17 2.52 25.75
N GLY A 179 -9.31 3.11 26.15
CA GLY A 179 -9.42 4.53 26.47
C GLY A 179 -8.97 5.42 25.31
N TRP A 180 -9.29 5.02 24.07
CA TRP A 180 -8.80 5.69 22.89
C TRP A 180 -9.94 6.11 21.94
N PHE A 181 -9.75 7.25 21.31
CA PHE A 181 -10.53 7.76 20.19
C PHE A 181 -9.67 8.71 19.36
N PRO A 182 -9.96 8.88 18.07
CA PRO A 182 -9.19 9.79 17.21
C PRO A 182 -9.31 11.23 17.72
N LYS A 183 -8.21 11.96 17.66
CA LYS A 183 -8.07 13.34 18.15
C LYS A 183 -8.03 14.34 17.01
N ILE A 184 -7.55 13.89 15.83
CA ILE A 184 -7.24 14.73 14.69
C ILE A 184 -8.41 14.66 13.71
N SER A 185 -9.08 15.79 13.50
CA SER A 185 -10.13 15.91 12.49
C SER A 185 -9.51 16.12 11.11
N VAL A 186 -9.90 15.31 10.13
CA VAL A 186 -9.45 15.47 8.74
C VAL A 186 -9.76 16.87 8.21
N PHE A 187 -10.86 17.48 8.61
CA PHE A 187 -11.28 18.81 8.15
C PHE A 187 -10.38 19.92 8.67
N GLU A 188 -9.87 19.77 9.88
CA GLU A 188 -8.89 20.71 10.45
C GLU A 188 -7.50 20.55 9.79
N ASP A 189 -7.22 19.36 9.27
CA ASP A 189 -5.96 19.03 8.62
C ASP A 189 -5.92 19.38 7.12
N ILE A 190 -7.06 19.56 6.44
CA ILE A 190 -7.11 19.86 5.00
C ILE A 190 -6.22 21.05 4.61
N PRO A 191 -6.21 22.19 5.32
CA PRO A 191 -5.32 23.30 4.97
C PRO A 191 -3.84 22.92 5.11
N ARG A 192 -3.47 22.15 6.13
CA ARG A 192 -2.10 21.65 6.33
C ARG A 192 -1.70 20.70 5.22
N MET A 193 -2.57 19.74 4.89
CA MET A 193 -2.33 18.78 3.81
C MET A 193 -2.16 19.47 2.46
N TYR A 194 -2.96 20.50 2.18
CA TYR A 194 -2.83 21.27 0.94
C TYR A 194 -1.51 22.04 0.88
N GLN A 195 -1.07 22.63 2.01
CA GLN A 195 0.25 23.29 2.07
C GLN A 195 1.41 22.32 1.83
N GLU A 196 1.35 21.12 2.42
CA GLU A 196 2.36 20.09 2.17
C GLU A 196 2.31 19.59 0.71
N TYR A 197 1.11 19.42 0.16
CA TYR A 197 0.94 19.13 -1.27
C TYR A 197 1.63 20.18 -2.14
N LYS A 198 1.40 21.48 -1.88
CA LYS A 198 2.05 22.58 -2.61
C LYS A 198 3.57 22.52 -2.51
N LYS A 199 4.12 22.31 -1.32
CA LYS A 199 5.59 22.18 -1.14
C LYS A 199 6.14 21.01 -1.96
N LEU A 200 5.47 19.86 -1.95
CA LEU A 200 5.87 18.69 -2.74
C LEU A 200 5.75 18.97 -4.25
N SER A 201 4.65 19.58 -4.68
CA SER A 201 4.43 19.97 -6.07
C SER A 201 5.47 21.00 -6.55
N ASP A 202 5.78 22.01 -5.75
CA ASP A 202 6.76 23.04 -6.07
C ASP A 202 8.19 22.50 -6.07
N SER A 203 8.52 21.58 -5.19
CA SER A 203 9.82 20.89 -5.18
C SER A 203 9.97 19.93 -6.38
N ASP A 204 8.86 19.36 -6.85
CA ASP A 204 8.79 18.49 -8.02
C ASP A 204 8.70 19.29 -9.36
N SER A 205 8.42 20.59 -9.34
CA SER A 205 8.18 21.40 -10.53
C SER A 205 9.40 21.66 -11.42
N GLY A 206 10.58 21.22 -11.03
CA GLY A 206 11.78 21.31 -11.83
C GLY A 206 12.04 20.08 -12.68
N HIS A 207 12.87 19.21 -12.56
CA HIS A 207 13.24 18.08 -13.43
C HIS A 207 12.52 16.77 -13.07
N PHE A 208 12.14 16.59 -11.81
CA PHE A 208 11.63 15.32 -11.31
C PHE A 208 10.15 15.05 -11.66
N ALA A 209 9.32 16.08 -11.78
CA ALA A 209 7.91 15.90 -12.17
C ALA A 209 7.78 15.36 -13.60
N ASN A 210 8.60 15.88 -14.52
CA ASN A 210 8.63 15.39 -15.89
C ASN A 210 9.14 13.94 -15.96
N ILE A 211 10.14 13.59 -15.15
CA ILE A 211 10.68 12.24 -15.07
C ILE A 211 9.63 11.29 -14.45
N ARG A 212 8.95 11.68 -13.38
CA ARG A 212 7.93 10.86 -12.73
C ARG A 212 6.71 10.63 -13.63
N ASN A 213 6.22 11.68 -14.31
CA ASN A 213 5.16 11.55 -15.30
C ASN A 213 5.57 10.70 -16.50
N TRP A 214 6.83 10.81 -16.94
CA TRP A 214 7.36 9.96 -17.98
C TRP A 214 7.45 8.50 -17.53
N ILE A 215 7.94 8.22 -16.31
CA ILE A 215 8.00 6.90 -15.70
C ILE A 215 6.61 6.28 -15.60
N SER A 216 5.62 7.03 -15.09
CA SER A 216 4.24 6.52 -14.93
C SER A 216 3.55 6.22 -16.27
N LYS A 217 3.88 6.95 -17.33
CA LYS A 217 3.36 6.72 -18.69
C LYS A 217 4.08 5.57 -19.41
N ASN A 218 5.34 5.26 -19.03
CA ASN A 218 6.20 4.31 -19.72
C ASN A 218 6.67 3.19 -18.79
N THR A 219 5.80 2.66 -17.95
CA THR A 219 6.14 1.64 -16.93
C THR A 219 6.87 0.44 -17.52
N LEU A 220 6.43 -0.06 -18.68
CA LEU A 220 7.07 -1.19 -19.36
C LEU A 220 8.51 -0.85 -19.78
N LEU A 221 8.74 0.35 -20.32
CA LEU A 221 10.06 0.80 -20.75
C LEU A 221 10.99 1.01 -19.56
N VAL A 222 10.46 1.52 -18.44
CA VAL A 222 11.20 1.65 -17.17
C VAL A 222 11.63 0.29 -16.67
N HIS A 223 10.73 -0.69 -16.61
CA HIS A 223 11.08 -2.05 -16.18
C HIS A 223 12.11 -2.72 -17.10
N ILE A 224 12.09 -2.46 -18.41
CA ILE A 224 13.12 -2.93 -19.34
C ILE A 224 14.47 -2.29 -19.03
N LEU A 225 14.50 -0.99 -18.76
CA LEU A 225 15.73 -0.28 -18.37
C LEU A 225 16.28 -0.78 -17.04
N GLU A 226 15.41 -1.04 -16.06
CA GLU A 226 15.79 -1.64 -14.77
C GLU A 226 16.36 -3.06 -14.95
N LEU A 227 15.74 -3.86 -15.82
CA LEU A 227 16.24 -5.20 -16.14
C LEU A 227 17.65 -5.13 -16.77
N ILE A 228 17.85 -4.25 -17.75
CA ILE A 228 19.15 -4.10 -18.43
C ILE A 228 20.21 -3.54 -17.49
N SER A 229 19.89 -2.49 -16.73
CA SER A 229 20.83 -1.87 -15.79
C SER A 229 21.19 -2.83 -14.65
N GLY A 230 20.23 -3.57 -14.15
CA GLY A 230 20.43 -4.63 -13.17
C GLY A 230 21.36 -5.73 -13.71
N PHE A 231 21.10 -6.21 -14.93
CA PHE A 231 21.96 -7.21 -15.60
C PHE A 231 23.41 -6.73 -15.71
N ILE A 232 23.65 -5.51 -16.20
CA ILE A 232 25.00 -4.93 -16.32
C ILE A 232 25.68 -4.84 -14.94
N LEU A 233 24.96 -4.40 -13.92
CA LEU A 233 25.47 -4.28 -12.56
C LEU A 233 25.85 -5.66 -11.99
N PHE A 234 24.98 -6.65 -12.12
CA PHE A 234 25.25 -8.00 -11.60
C PHE A 234 26.35 -8.70 -12.36
N GLU A 235 26.47 -8.52 -13.69
CA GLU A 235 27.59 -9.04 -14.46
C GLU A 235 28.93 -8.39 -14.05
N PHE A 236 28.91 -7.06 -13.81
CA PHE A 236 30.09 -6.37 -13.30
C PHE A 236 30.52 -6.90 -11.92
N LEU A 237 29.56 -7.03 -11.00
CA LEU A 237 29.79 -7.58 -9.66
C LEU A 237 30.28 -9.01 -9.71
N ASN A 238 29.71 -9.84 -10.59
CA ASN A 238 30.12 -11.22 -10.74
C ASN A 238 31.58 -11.35 -11.23
N ARG A 239 32.00 -10.50 -12.16
CA ARG A 239 33.39 -10.42 -12.60
C ARG A 239 34.34 -9.95 -11.49
N TYR A 240 33.89 -8.93 -10.72
CA TYR A 240 34.70 -8.39 -9.63
C TYR A 240 34.84 -9.41 -8.47
N THR A 241 33.75 -10.04 -8.05
CA THR A 241 33.74 -11.02 -6.96
C THR A 241 34.40 -12.33 -7.32
N GLY A 242 34.38 -12.73 -8.59
CA GLY A 242 35.06 -13.91 -9.09
C GLY A 242 36.59 -13.88 -8.91
N THR A 243 37.18 -12.69 -8.67
CA THR A 243 38.60 -12.55 -8.33
C THR A 243 38.93 -12.88 -6.88
N TYR A 244 37.92 -12.92 -5.97
CA TYR A 244 38.11 -13.21 -4.55
C TYR A 244 37.70 -14.65 -4.22
N ALA A 245 38.62 -15.45 -3.70
CA ALA A 245 38.39 -16.87 -3.39
C ALA A 245 37.20 -17.12 -2.41
N GLN A 246 36.91 -16.16 -1.56
CA GLN A 246 35.81 -16.25 -0.55
C GLN A 246 34.42 -16.19 -1.18
N PHE A 247 34.23 -15.57 -2.35
CA PHE A 247 32.95 -15.41 -3.01
C PHE A 247 32.73 -16.34 -4.21
N LYS A 248 33.68 -17.21 -4.50
CA LYS A 248 33.65 -18.15 -5.65
C LYS A 248 32.47 -19.15 -5.60
N MET A 249 31.83 -19.30 -4.45
CA MET A 249 30.68 -20.19 -4.26
C MET A 249 29.30 -19.55 -4.53
N ILE A 250 29.25 -18.23 -4.71
CA ILE A 250 27.98 -17.50 -4.90
C ILE A 250 27.91 -17.08 -6.37
N ASP A 251 27.03 -17.73 -7.12
CA ASP A 251 26.70 -17.28 -8.48
C ASP A 251 25.68 -16.11 -8.40
N LEU A 252 26.23 -14.90 -8.56
CA LEU A 252 25.42 -13.67 -8.51
C LEU A 252 24.39 -13.60 -9.65
N ARG A 253 24.53 -14.37 -10.72
CA ARG A 253 23.56 -14.48 -11.81
C ARG A 253 22.25 -15.10 -11.31
N LEU A 254 22.33 -16.15 -10.50
CA LEU A 254 21.14 -16.74 -9.88
C LEU A 254 20.46 -15.75 -8.93
N VAL A 255 21.23 -14.97 -8.18
CA VAL A 255 20.70 -13.92 -7.31
C VAL A 255 19.93 -12.87 -8.13
N PHE A 256 20.47 -12.44 -9.27
CA PHE A 256 19.79 -11.50 -10.17
C PHE A 256 18.47 -12.05 -10.71
N ILE A 257 18.46 -13.31 -11.18
CA ILE A 257 17.24 -13.96 -11.69
C ILE A 257 16.15 -14.01 -10.61
N VAL A 258 16.51 -14.45 -9.40
CA VAL A 258 15.59 -14.52 -8.26
C VAL A 258 15.09 -13.13 -7.86
N PHE A 259 15.99 -12.15 -7.84
CA PHE A 259 15.66 -10.77 -7.50
C PHE A 259 14.65 -10.17 -8.49
N MET A 260 14.90 -10.30 -9.79
CA MET A 260 13.99 -9.81 -10.83
C MET A 260 12.64 -10.54 -10.82
N GLY A 261 12.66 -11.85 -10.61
CA GLY A 261 11.43 -12.64 -10.47
C GLY A 261 10.59 -12.28 -9.25
N SER A 262 11.24 -11.95 -8.13
CA SER A 262 10.58 -11.58 -6.88
C SER A 262 9.99 -10.18 -6.91
N LEU A 263 10.68 -9.22 -7.51
CA LEU A 263 10.23 -7.82 -7.55
C LEU A 263 9.18 -7.56 -8.65
N TYR A 264 9.38 -8.12 -9.83
CA TYR A 264 8.59 -7.78 -11.02
C TYR A 264 7.75 -8.93 -11.55
N GLY A 265 7.86 -10.12 -10.96
CA GLY A 265 7.10 -11.30 -11.33
C GLY A 265 7.83 -12.24 -12.31
N ILE A 266 7.20 -13.40 -12.55
CA ILE A 266 7.80 -14.53 -13.25
C ILE A 266 8.31 -14.20 -14.67
N ASN A 267 7.63 -13.33 -15.39
CA ASN A 267 8.02 -12.94 -16.76
C ASN A 267 9.38 -12.22 -16.78
N TYR A 268 9.65 -11.37 -15.80
CA TYR A 268 10.93 -10.67 -15.65
C TYR A 268 12.03 -11.61 -15.16
N GLY A 269 11.72 -12.57 -14.30
CA GLY A 269 12.62 -13.63 -13.91
C GLY A 269 13.06 -14.49 -15.12
N ILE A 270 12.12 -14.86 -16.00
CA ILE A 270 12.43 -15.60 -17.24
C ILE A 270 13.30 -14.74 -18.19
N SER A 271 13.00 -13.46 -18.33
CA SER A 271 13.78 -12.55 -19.15
C SER A 271 15.23 -12.37 -18.62
N ALA A 272 15.38 -12.27 -17.30
CA ALA A 272 16.69 -12.22 -16.64
C ALA A 272 17.47 -13.51 -16.88
N ALA A 273 16.84 -14.68 -16.76
CA ALA A 273 17.46 -15.97 -17.04
C ALA A 273 17.92 -16.08 -18.49
N ALA A 274 17.12 -15.60 -19.45
CA ALA A 274 17.51 -15.59 -20.86
C ALA A 274 18.72 -14.69 -21.11
N LEU A 275 18.79 -13.50 -20.54
CA LEU A 275 19.95 -12.59 -20.63
C LEU A 275 21.20 -13.20 -20.06
N GLU A 276 21.13 -13.81 -18.86
CA GLU A 276 22.27 -14.48 -18.24
C GLU A 276 22.77 -15.71 -19.06
N THR A 277 21.83 -16.47 -19.64
CA THR A 277 22.19 -17.59 -20.52
C THR A 277 22.91 -17.11 -21.79
N CYS A 278 22.44 -16.02 -22.40
CA CYS A 278 23.11 -15.41 -23.56
C CYS A 278 24.52 -14.91 -23.21
N SER A 279 24.70 -14.28 -22.05
CA SER A 279 25.99 -13.83 -21.54
C SER A 279 26.95 -15.01 -21.35
N LEU A 280 26.50 -16.10 -20.74
CA LEU A 280 27.29 -17.33 -20.58
C LEU A 280 27.74 -17.92 -21.91
N ILE A 281 26.84 -18.03 -22.89
CA ILE A 281 27.18 -18.56 -24.24
C ILE A 281 28.20 -17.65 -24.93
N ALA A 282 28.04 -16.33 -24.80
CA ALA A 282 28.99 -15.36 -25.38
C ALA A 282 30.38 -15.49 -24.75
N ALA A 283 30.48 -15.59 -23.42
CA ALA A 283 31.73 -15.80 -22.69
C ALA A 283 32.42 -17.11 -23.09
N TYR A 284 31.66 -18.20 -23.17
CA TYR A 284 32.20 -19.51 -23.58
C TYR A 284 32.74 -19.50 -25.02
N ARG A 285 32.10 -18.81 -25.96
CA ARG A 285 32.57 -18.64 -27.33
C ARG A 285 33.88 -17.84 -27.37
N GLN A 286 33.99 -16.80 -26.55
CA GLN A 286 35.19 -15.95 -26.51
C GLN A 286 36.40 -16.68 -25.94
N GLU A 287 36.22 -17.54 -24.94
CA GLU A 287 37.29 -18.39 -24.41
C GLU A 287 37.79 -19.43 -25.44
N ASN A 288 36.88 -20.04 -26.20
CA ASN A 288 37.25 -21.04 -27.21
C ASN A 288 37.88 -20.46 -28.48
N VAL A 289 37.64 -19.17 -28.80
CA VAL A 289 38.32 -18.47 -29.93
C VAL A 289 39.76 -18.12 -29.59
N ASN A 290 40.11 -17.94 -28.31
CA ASN A 290 41.46 -17.63 -27.86
C ASN A 290 42.38 -18.87 -27.73
N ILE A 291 41.88 -20.07 -28.08
CA ILE A 291 42.64 -21.33 -28.00
C ILE A 291 43.13 -21.78 -29.40
N TYR A 292 42.74 -21.07 -30.46
CA TYR A 292 43.24 -21.26 -31.83
C TYR A 292 44.00 -19.99 -32.28
#